data_ccf7098b80dbc7a6c40bc740758f7319
#
_entry.id   ccf7098b80dbc7a6c40bc740758f7319
#
_cell.length_a   1.000
_cell.length_b   1.000
_cell.length_c   1.000
_cell.angle_alpha   90.00
_cell.angle_beta   90.00
_cell.angle_gamma   90.00
#
_symmetry.space_group_name_H-M   'P 1'
#
loop_
_entity.id
_entity.type
_entity.pdbx_description
1 polymer ?
#
loop_
_entity_poly.entity_id
_entity_poly.type
_entity_poly.pdbx_seq_one_letter_code
_entity_poly.pdbx_strand_id
1 'polypeptide(L)'
;MLLLCILLNAQGTTPIASTPKPAEDYSGMYSFLQDGEFVQLNIEDAGRVTGFISRYGDLESDHGQFLDHFFKPGTLDGRKLTFTTQTVHGVWYGFAGTIERGPGKSPGDEAYYLLKGTLTQNTTDTNKKPSSKSREVTFKSFPQDLDAAPK
;
A
#
# COMPACT_ATOMS: atom_id res chain seq x y z
N MET A 1 5.70 2.63 -77.98
CA MET A 1 6.09 1.83 -76.77
C MET A 1 5.81 2.67 -75.57
N LEU A 2 4.66 2.45 -74.93
CA LEU A 2 4.14 3.28 -73.86
C LEU A 2 4.55 2.65 -72.49
N LEU A 3 5.34 3.34 -71.70
CA LEU A 3 5.80 2.89 -70.41
C LEU A 3 4.81 3.35 -69.33
N LEU A 4 4.09 2.42 -68.75
CA LEU A 4 3.10 2.70 -67.70
C LEU A 4 3.79 2.63 -66.34
N CYS A 5 4.01 3.79 -65.68
CA CYS A 5 4.49 3.83 -64.30
C CYS A 5 3.34 3.61 -63.32
N ILE A 6 3.38 2.45 -62.64
CA ILE A 6 2.47 2.17 -61.53
C ILE A 6 3.06 2.78 -60.26
N LEU A 7 2.42 3.85 -59.74
CA LEU A 7 2.72 4.41 -58.40
C LEU A 7 2.08 3.54 -57.33
N LEU A 8 2.90 2.84 -56.57
CA LEU A 8 2.47 2.06 -55.42
C LEU A 8 2.33 3.02 -54.23
N ASN A 9 1.09 3.38 -53.84
CA ASN A 9 0.81 4.12 -52.63
C ASN A 9 0.96 3.18 -51.41
N ALA A 10 2.07 3.28 -50.71
CA ALA A 10 2.23 2.68 -49.38
C ALA A 10 1.47 3.49 -48.35
N GLN A 11 0.29 3.04 -47.97
CA GLN A 11 -0.43 3.60 -46.82
C GLN A 11 0.25 3.12 -45.53
N GLY A 12 1.05 4.01 -44.93
CA GLY A 12 1.62 3.78 -43.61
C GLY A 12 0.52 3.79 -42.57
N THR A 13 0.21 2.65 -42.00
CA THR A 13 -0.60 2.52 -40.78
C THR A 13 0.20 3.07 -39.64
N THR A 14 -0.12 4.27 -39.14
CA THR A 14 0.40 4.79 -37.89
C THR A 14 -0.12 3.92 -36.76
N PRO A 15 0.73 3.37 -35.90
CA PRO A 15 0.27 2.64 -34.71
C PRO A 15 -0.45 3.65 -33.81
N ILE A 16 -1.69 3.34 -33.47
CA ILE A 16 -2.45 4.08 -32.46
C ILE A 16 -1.72 3.88 -31.14
N ALA A 17 -1.05 4.94 -30.67
CA ALA A 17 -0.46 4.95 -29.33
C ALA A 17 -1.59 4.72 -28.33
N SER A 18 -1.59 3.55 -27.65
CA SER A 18 -2.51 3.26 -26.56
C SER A 18 -2.26 4.31 -25.48
N THR A 19 -3.30 5.05 -25.11
CA THR A 19 -3.25 5.98 -23.98
C THR A 19 -2.82 5.21 -22.74
N PRO A 20 -1.75 5.62 -22.03
CA PRO A 20 -1.34 4.89 -20.84
C PRO A 20 -2.52 4.88 -19.84
N LYS A 21 -2.86 3.68 -19.33
CA LYS A 21 -3.84 3.57 -18.25
C LYS A 21 -3.31 4.40 -17.07
N PRO A 22 -4.13 5.28 -16.46
CA PRO A 22 -3.70 6.02 -15.27
C PRO A 22 -3.15 5.05 -14.23
N ALA A 23 -2.03 5.40 -13.59
CA ALA A 23 -1.48 4.61 -12.51
C ALA A 23 -2.53 4.50 -11.39
N GLU A 24 -2.73 3.28 -10.86
CA GLU A 24 -3.61 3.07 -9.74
C GLU A 24 -3.02 3.76 -8.50
N ASP A 25 -3.82 4.57 -7.82
CA ASP A 25 -3.42 5.22 -6.58
C ASP A 25 -3.79 4.33 -5.39
N TYR A 26 -2.77 3.75 -4.78
CA TYR A 26 -2.92 2.90 -3.61
C TYR A 26 -2.78 3.66 -2.29
N SER A 27 -2.57 4.98 -2.34
CA SER A 27 -2.49 5.81 -1.16
C SER A 27 -3.81 5.81 -0.39
N GLY A 28 -3.73 5.86 0.93
CA GLY A 28 -4.90 5.91 1.79
C GLY A 28 -4.70 5.19 3.12
N MET A 29 -5.79 5.05 3.85
CA MET A 29 -5.82 4.34 5.12
C MET A 29 -6.27 2.90 4.92
N TYR A 30 -5.62 2.02 5.65
CA TYR A 30 -5.94 0.58 5.69
C TYR A 30 -6.12 0.14 7.14
N SER A 31 -6.95 -0.87 7.36
CA SER A 31 -7.07 -1.49 8.69
C SER A 31 -5.72 -2.06 9.15
N PHE A 32 -5.56 -2.20 10.46
CA PHE A 32 -4.42 -2.88 11.05
C PHE A 32 -4.86 -4.10 11.85
N LEU A 33 -4.25 -4.40 12.98
CA LEU A 33 -4.49 -5.67 13.69
C LEU A 33 -5.77 -5.67 14.52
N GLN A 34 -6.13 -4.53 15.09
CA GLN A 34 -7.30 -4.38 15.97
C GLN A 34 -8.19 -3.25 15.46
N ASP A 35 -9.45 -3.27 15.86
CA ASP A 35 -10.37 -2.18 15.57
C ASP A 35 -9.84 -0.85 16.11
N GLY A 36 -9.90 0.19 15.29
CA GLY A 36 -9.37 1.51 15.60
C GLY A 36 -7.90 1.71 15.22
N GLU A 37 -7.13 0.64 15.03
CA GLU A 37 -5.76 0.72 14.51
C GLU A 37 -5.77 0.83 12.99
N PHE A 38 -4.80 1.52 12.42
CA PHE A 38 -4.70 1.68 10.97
C PHE A 38 -3.27 1.87 10.47
N VAL A 39 -3.12 1.68 9.16
CA VAL A 39 -1.93 2.02 8.39
C VAL A 39 -2.28 3.16 7.46
N GLN A 40 -1.56 4.27 7.53
CA GLN A 40 -1.58 5.31 6.50
C GLN A 40 -0.48 5.04 5.50
N LEU A 41 -0.87 4.88 4.25
CA LEU A 41 0.03 4.61 3.13
C LEU A 41 0.04 5.81 2.18
N ASN A 42 1.22 6.33 1.86
CA ASN A 42 1.41 7.36 0.85
C ASN A 42 2.39 6.84 -0.20
N ILE A 43 1.94 6.76 -1.43
CA ILE A 43 2.77 6.39 -2.57
C ILE A 43 3.22 7.66 -3.26
N GLU A 44 4.53 7.86 -3.28
CA GLU A 44 5.19 9.00 -3.90
C GLU A 44 5.79 8.59 -5.25
N ASP A 45 6.38 9.54 -5.94
CA ASP A 45 7.03 9.33 -7.23
C ASP A 45 8.10 8.22 -7.15
N ALA A 46 8.27 7.52 -8.27
CA ALA A 46 9.21 6.40 -8.40
C ALA A 46 8.97 5.23 -7.42
N GLY A 47 7.75 5.09 -6.88
CA GLY A 47 7.39 4.00 -6.00
C GLY A 47 7.96 4.13 -4.58
N ARG A 48 8.38 5.31 -4.17
CA ARG A 48 8.75 5.58 -2.78
C ARG A 48 7.50 5.54 -1.90
N VAL A 49 7.58 4.84 -0.79
CA VAL A 49 6.47 4.67 0.13
C VAL A 49 6.77 5.32 1.46
N THR A 50 5.89 6.22 1.90
CA THR A 50 5.91 6.83 3.22
C THR A 50 4.59 6.59 3.94
N GLY A 51 4.53 6.89 5.21
CA GLY A 51 3.33 6.72 6.01
C GLY A 51 3.66 6.31 7.44
N PHE A 52 2.67 5.75 8.12
CA PHE A 52 2.82 5.30 9.49
C PHE A 52 1.76 4.24 9.85
N ILE A 53 2.06 3.47 10.90
CA ILE A 53 1.09 2.62 11.59
C ILE A 53 0.68 3.34 12.86
N SER A 54 -0.63 3.52 13.08
CA SER A 54 -1.18 3.99 14.34
C SER A 54 -1.82 2.82 15.09
N ARG A 55 -1.34 2.54 16.27
CA ARG A 55 -1.76 1.38 17.06
C ARG A 55 -1.83 1.70 18.55
N TYR A 56 -2.57 0.88 19.28
CA TYR A 56 -2.57 0.94 20.74
C TYR A 56 -1.24 0.42 21.31
N GLY A 57 -0.74 1.10 22.34
CA GLY A 57 0.46 0.68 23.05
C GLY A 57 0.26 -0.62 23.82
N ASP A 58 1.32 -1.46 23.87
CA ASP A 58 1.29 -2.74 24.58
C ASP A 58 1.72 -2.63 26.05
N LEU A 59 2.41 -1.55 26.40
CA LEU A 59 2.90 -1.34 27.75
C LEU A 59 1.79 -0.76 28.63
N GLU A 60 1.82 -1.07 29.91
CA GLU A 60 0.88 -0.52 30.88
C GLU A 60 0.91 1.02 30.92
N SER A 61 2.10 1.60 30.73
CA SER A 61 2.29 3.06 30.61
C SER A 61 1.61 3.68 29.38
N ASP A 62 1.37 2.87 28.36
CA ASP A 62 0.81 3.30 27.07
C ASP A 62 -0.64 2.87 26.88
N HIS A 63 -1.24 2.28 27.92
CA HIS A 63 -2.59 1.74 27.85
C HIS A 63 -3.62 2.80 27.43
N GLY A 64 -4.35 2.51 26.35
CA GLY A 64 -5.35 3.42 25.79
C GLY A 64 -4.78 4.57 24.95
N GLN A 65 -3.46 4.63 24.74
CA GLN A 65 -2.82 5.61 23.88
C GLN A 65 -2.47 5.04 22.52
N PHE A 66 -2.61 5.86 21.48
CA PHE A 66 -2.10 5.53 20.17
C PHE A 66 -0.61 5.88 20.07
N LEU A 67 0.14 4.97 19.46
CA LEU A 67 1.54 5.15 19.13
C LEU A 67 1.70 5.12 17.62
N ASP A 68 2.32 6.15 17.06
CA ASP A 68 2.57 6.26 15.63
C ASP A 68 3.97 5.75 15.31
N HIS A 69 4.04 4.71 14.49
CA HIS A 69 5.27 4.14 13.96
C HIS A 69 5.46 4.62 12.52
N PHE A 70 6.20 5.70 12.35
CA PHE A 70 6.50 6.25 11.03
C PHE A 70 7.37 5.31 10.21
N PHE A 71 7.13 5.26 8.90
CA PHE A 71 7.94 4.45 8.02
C PHE A 71 9.35 5.03 7.87
N LYS A 72 10.33 4.15 7.85
CA LYS A 72 11.51 4.36 7.04
C LYS A 72 11.06 4.22 5.59
N PRO A 73 11.56 5.04 4.64
CA PRO A 73 11.05 4.97 3.28
C PRO A 73 11.05 3.54 2.74
N GLY A 74 9.85 3.10 2.34
CA GLY A 74 9.62 1.81 1.73
C GLY A 74 9.57 1.89 0.21
N THR A 75 9.21 0.79 -0.43
CA THR A 75 9.14 0.68 -1.88
C THR A 75 7.87 -0.01 -2.35
N LEU A 76 7.33 0.49 -3.46
CA LEU A 76 6.31 -0.16 -4.25
C LEU A 76 6.88 -0.43 -5.64
N ASP A 77 6.97 -1.71 -6.00
CA ASP A 77 7.37 -2.17 -7.33
C ASP A 77 6.19 -2.94 -7.96
N GLY A 78 5.53 -2.31 -8.92
CA GLY A 78 4.27 -2.82 -9.42
C GLY A 78 3.22 -2.90 -8.30
N ARG A 79 2.95 -4.10 -7.82
CA ARG A 79 2.07 -4.37 -6.68
C ARG A 79 2.80 -4.88 -5.44
N LYS A 80 4.10 -5.07 -5.53
CA LYS A 80 4.91 -5.52 -4.40
C LYS A 80 5.23 -4.35 -3.49
N LEU A 81 4.74 -4.42 -2.27
CA LEU A 81 4.91 -3.40 -1.23
C LEU A 81 5.81 -3.92 -0.13
N THR A 82 6.82 -3.14 0.22
CA THR A 82 7.67 -3.38 1.39
C THR A 82 7.87 -2.10 2.16
N PHE A 83 7.79 -2.17 3.47
CA PHE A 83 8.19 -1.10 4.36
C PHE A 83 8.67 -1.62 5.71
N THR A 84 9.44 -0.80 6.40
CA THR A 84 9.78 -0.97 7.81
C THR A 84 9.48 0.32 8.54
N THR A 85 9.21 0.23 9.84
CA THR A 85 8.94 1.42 10.65
C THR A 85 10.15 1.79 11.52
N GLN A 86 10.11 3.02 12.00
CA GLN A 86 10.94 3.44 13.12
C GLN A 86 10.55 2.67 14.38
N THR A 87 11.48 2.58 15.31
CA THR A 87 11.25 1.95 16.61
C THR A 87 10.58 2.93 17.56
N VAL A 88 9.48 2.51 18.17
CA VAL A 88 8.77 3.25 19.23
C VAL A 88 8.59 2.32 20.42
N HIS A 89 9.07 2.71 21.57
CA HIS A 89 9.04 1.92 22.82
C HIS A 89 9.55 0.46 22.61
N GLY A 90 10.65 0.33 21.88
CA GLY A 90 11.29 -0.96 21.63
C GLY A 90 10.58 -1.83 20.60
N VAL A 91 9.56 -1.32 19.90
CA VAL A 91 8.78 -2.07 18.89
C VAL A 91 8.93 -1.44 17.52
N TRP A 92 9.13 -2.24 16.49
CA TRP A 92 9.05 -1.82 15.08
C TRP A 92 8.47 -2.93 14.22
N TYR A 93 7.96 -2.55 13.07
CA TYR A 93 7.29 -3.45 12.14
C TYR A 93 8.02 -3.52 10.81
N GLY A 94 7.97 -4.69 10.17
CA GLY A 94 8.27 -4.87 8.77
C GLY A 94 7.07 -5.49 8.06
N PHE A 95 6.80 -5.05 6.85
CA PHE A 95 5.78 -5.62 5.98
C PHE A 95 6.38 -5.94 4.63
N ALA A 96 6.05 -7.11 4.11
CA ALA A 96 6.35 -7.52 2.75
C ALA A 96 5.14 -8.25 2.17
N GLY A 97 4.60 -7.74 1.08
CA GLY A 97 3.40 -8.31 0.49
C GLY A 97 3.04 -7.69 -0.84
N THR A 98 1.77 -7.84 -1.19
CA THR A 98 1.20 -7.35 -2.44
C THR A 98 -0.05 -6.54 -2.19
N ILE A 99 -0.33 -5.60 -3.10
CA ILE A 99 -1.59 -4.87 -3.14
C ILE A 99 -2.49 -5.58 -4.15
N GLU A 100 -3.68 -5.98 -3.70
CA GLU A 100 -4.65 -6.68 -4.52
C GLU A 100 -5.97 -5.94 -4.54
N ARG A 101 -6.79 -6.23 -5.57
CA ARG A 101 -8.18 -5.80 -5.60
C ARG A 101 -9.00 -6.65 -4.62
N GLY A 102 -9.79 -5.97 -3.80
CA GLY A 102 -10.74 -6.58 -2.90
C GLY A 102 -12.17 -6.56 -3.44
N PRO A 103 -13.17 -6.86 -2.59
CA PRO A 103 -14.58 -6.91 -2.97
C PRO A 103 -15.23 -5.54 -3.21
N GLY A 104 -14.62 -4.43 -2.80
CA GLY A 104 -15.11 -3.08 -3.06
C GLY A 104 -15.31 -2.85 -4.56
N LYS A 105 -16.41 -2.21 -4.95
CA LYS A 105 -16.78 -2.01 -6.38
C LYS A 105 -16.15 -0.76 -6.96
N SER A 106 -15.99 0.27 -6.15
CA SER A 106 -15.47 1.58 -6.54
C SER A 106 -14.27 1.97 -5.68
N PRO A 107 -13.35 2.82 -6.15
CA PRO A 107 -12.14 3.20 -5.41
C PRO A 107 -12.37 3.77 -4.01
N GLY A 108 -13.54 4.34 -3.75
CA GLY A 108 -13.92 4.86 -2.44
C GLY A 108 -14.61 3.87 -1.52
N ASP A 109 -14.83 2.63 -1.95
CA ASP A 109 -15.50 1.61 -1.13
C ASP A 109 -14.52 0.96 -0.15
N GLU A 110 -15.06 0.49 0.98
CA GLU A 110 -14.30 -0.35 1.91
C GLU A 110 -13.75 -1.58 1.19
N ALA A 111 -12.52 -1.94 1.51
CA ALA A 111 -11.82 -3.10 0.94
C ALA A 111 -11.73 -3.08 -0.60
N TYR A 112 -11.68 -1.89 -1.22
CA TYR A 112 -11.38 -1.78 -2.64
C TYR A 112 -9.97 -2.29 -2.95
N TYR A 113 -9.00 -1.97 -2.09
CA TYR A 113 -7.67 -2.57 -2.08
C TYR A 113 -7.45 -3.38 -0.81
N LEU A 114 -6.64 -4.41 -0.94
CA LEU A 114 -6.17 -5.26 0.15
C LEU A 114 -4.64 -5.26 0.15
N LEU A 115 -4.04 -5.08 1.31
CA LEU A 115 -2.62 -5.34 1.51
C LEU A 115 -2.49 -6.74 2.09
N LYS A 116 -1.99 -7.68 1.29
CA LYS A 116 -1.80 -9.08 1.69
C LYS A 116 -0.33 -9.40 1.78
N GLY A 117 0.09 -9.94 2.90
CA GLY A 117 1.48 -10.31 3.06
C GLY A 117 1.84 -10.70 4.48
N THR A 118 3.13 -10.67 4.75
CA THR A 118 3.69 -11.01 6.04
C THR A 118 4.02 -9.74 6.82
N LEU A 119 3.44 -9.61 8.00
CA LEU A 119 3.78 -8.59 8.98
C LEU A 119 4.74 -9.21 10.00
N THR A 120 5.87 -8.59 10.21
CA THR A 120 6.83 -8.96 11.26
C THR A 120 6.85 -7.87 12.33
N GLN A 121 6.50 -8.25 13.54
CA GLN A 121 6.65 -7.40 14.73
C GLN A 121 7.97 -7.75 15.40
N ASN A 122 8.83 -6.76 15.53
CA ASN A 122 10.11 -6.87 16.20
C ASN A 122 10.05 -6.11 17.53
N THR A 123 10.57 -6.70 18.57
CA THR A 123 10.64 -6.10 19.91
C THR A 123 12.03 -6.20 20.48
N THR A 124 12.41 -5.20 21.23
CA THR A 124 13.61 -5.23 22.06
C THR A 124 13.20 -4.98 23.50
N ASP A 125 13.49 -5.90 24.38
CA ASP A 125 13.16 -5.80 25.79
C ASP A 125 14.09 -4.83 26.53
N THR A 126 13.85 -4.61 27.82
CA THR A 126 14.66 -3.74 28.68
C THR A 126 16.12 -4.21 28.80
N ASN A 127 16.39 -5.50 28.58
CA ASN A 127 17.72 -6.10 28.56
C ASN A 127 18.36 -6.05 27.16
N LYS A 128 17.76 -5.32 26.21
CA LYS A 128 18.18 -5.22 24.81
C LYS A 128 18.16 -6.54 24.06
N LYS A 129 17.37 -7.52 24.51
CA LYS A 129 17.19 -8.78 23.84
C LYS A 129 16.16 -8.64 22.73
N PRO A 130 16.52 -8.88 21.45
CA PRO A 130 15.58 -8.82 20.35
C PRO A 130 14.70 -10.07 20.28
N SER A 131 13.45 -9.89 19.85
CA SER A 131 12.56 -10.95 19.44
C SER A 131 11.74 -10.53 18.22
N SER A 132 11.31 -11.50 17.42
CA SER A 132 10.51 -11.25 16.22
C SER A 132 9.36 -12.25 16.15
N LYS A 133 8.20 -11.77 15.73
CA LYS A 133 7.02 -12.56 15.48
C LYS A 133 6.44 -12.17 14.13
N SER A 134 6.32 -13.13 13.23
CA SER A 134 5.71 -12.94 11.91
C SER A 134 4.34 -13.58 11.82
N ARG A 135 3.45 -12.95 11.07
CA ARG A 135 2.12 -13.46 10.76
C ARG A 135 1.69 -13.02 9.37
N GLU A 136 0.86 -13.86 8.73
CA GLU A 136 0.16 -13.46 7.52
C GLU A 136 -0.99 -12.53 7.87
N VAL A 137 -1.13 -11.45 7.10
CA VAL A 137 -2.15 -10.41 7.32
C VAL A 137 -2.84 -10.04 6.02
N THR A 138 -4.05 -9.54 6.15
CA THR A 138 -4.79 -8.85 5.10
C THR A 138 -5.37 -7.58 5.68
N PHE A 139 -4.85 -6.45 5.24
CA PHE A 139 -5.35 -5.13 5.64
C PHE A 139 -6.26 -4.59 4.55
N LYS A 140 -7.41 -4.05 4.94
CA LYS A 140 -8.44 -3.55 4.03
C LYS A 140 -8.38 -2.05 3.94
N SER A 141 -8.47 -1.49 2.73
CA SER A 141 -8.62 -0.05 2.57
C SER A 141 -9.91 0.44 3.24
N PHE A 142 -9.81 1.60 3.90
CA PHE A 142 -10.99 2.26 4.47
C PHE A 142 -11.80 2.96 3.36
N PRO A 143 -13.11 3.13 3.57
CA PRO A 143 -13.91 3.96 2.69
C PRO A 143 -13.37 5.40 2.69
N GLN A 144 -13.32 6.03 1.52
CA GLN A 144 -12.86 7.42 1.39
C GLN A 144 -13.97 8.42 1.74
N ASP A 145 -15.22 8.00 1.63
CA ASP A 145 -16.37 8.81 1.97
C ASP A 145 -16.92 8.37 3.35
N LEU A 146 -16.45 9.05 4.39
CA LEU A 146 -16.90 8.79 5.76
C LEU A 146 -18.33 9.31 6.01
N ASP A 147 -18.90 10.11 5.10
CA ASP A 147 -20.24 10.65 5.20
C ASP A 147 -21.31 9.72 4.59
N ALA A 148 -20.90 8.68 3.89
CA ALA A 148 -21.80 7.63 3.43
C ALA A 148 -22.14 6.66 4.57
N ALA A 149 -22.87 7.14 5.57
CA ALA A 149 -23.45 6.26 6.56
C ALA A 149 -24.37 5.24 5.86
N PRO A 150 -24.33 3.96 6.22
CA PRO A 150 -25.23 2.98 5.64
C PRO A 150 -26.68 3.39 5.94
N LYS A 151 -27.47 3.55 4.87
CA LYS A 151 -28.91 3.75 4.97
C LYS A 151 -29.58 2.43 5.28
#